data_fd4ec925d6af6c42c575ecb1873cdb0c
#
_entry.id   fd4ec925d6af6c42c575ecb1873cdb0c
#
_cell.length_a   1.000
_cell.length_b   1.000
_cell.length_c   1.000
_cell.angle_alpha   90.00
_cell.angle_beta   90.00
_cell.angle_gamma   90.00
#
_symmetry.space_group_name_H-M   'P 1'
#
loop_
_entity.id
_entity.type
_entity.pdbx_description
1 polymer ?
#
loop_
_entity_poly.entity_id
_entity_poly.type
_entity_poly.pdbx_seq_one_letter_code
_entity_poly.pdbx_strand_id
1 'polypeptide(L)'
;MKIYRAADAPPGGLAGESVAVLGYGNLGRSAALNLRDSGAKVRVGNREDEYAALARADGFEVVPLAEAAADTIVFVLLPDEVIPAVFECDIAARMRAGAAVAFGSGYCLAFQLIRPPDHVDVLLLAPRLAGRQARTRYQAGEGFWALVGVEADRSGQAQRRLLGLAEGLGVLRAGAVEMTAAGEAALDLFVEQTVGALLGTAMLVAFDVGSQAGIPPEVLVMEMYMSGEMEGVFRSFRETGFLRASEEHGPTALFGGITRTFEIDREAIAASFRTILADITSGAFARRFQEEAQNGYPMLTVAREMTRGASPITGAEERLRRLMQSRP
;
A
#
# COMPACT_ATOMS: atom_id res chain seq x y z
N MET A 1 -15.16 15.17 6.05
CA MET A 1 -14.19 14.05 6.14
C MET A 1 -14.18 13.57 7.60
N LYS A 2 -14.44 12.32 7.85
CA LYS A 2 -14.41 11.72 9.19
C LYS A 2 -13.07 11.03 9.41
N ILE A 3 -12.51 11.21 10.60
CA ILE A 3 -11.23 10.61 11.00
C ILE A 3 -11.46 9.92 12.33
N TYR A 4 -11.18 8.65 12.40
CA TYR A 4 -11.24 7.84 13.61
C TYR A 4 -9.87 7.82 14.29
N ARG A 5 -9.87 7.83 15.62
CA ARG A 5 -8.70 7.84 16.50
C ARG A 5 -8.84 6.78 17.60
N ALA A 6 -7.87 6.68 18.47
CA ALA A 6 -7.90 5.74 19.60
C ALA A 6 -9.16 5.86 20.49
N ALA A 7 -9.71 7.07 20.63
CA ALA A 7 -10.96 7.30 21.38
C ALA A 7 -12.21 6.68 20.72
N ASP A 8 -12.14 6.36 19.44
CA ASP A 8 -13.23 5.72 18.68
C ASP A 8 -13.14 4.19 18.70
N ALA A 9 -12.10 3.64 19.33
CA ALA A 9 -11.92 2.20 19.44
C ALA A 9 -13.10 1.57 20.21
N PRO A 10 -13.67 0.45 19.71
CA PRO A 10 -14.80 -0.17 20.36
C PRO A 10 -14.37 -0.82 21.68
N PRO A 11 -15.18 -0.73 22.75
CA PRO A 11 -14.91 -1.43 23.98
C PRO A 11 -14.73 -2.94 23.73
N GLY A 12 -13.60 -3.49 24.23
CA GLY A 12 -13.27 -4.91 24.04
C GLY A 12 -12.70 -5.25 22.67
N GLY A 13 -12.51 -4.28 21.77
CA GLY A 13 -11.89 -4.49 20.47
C GLY A 13 -12.50 -5.65 19.68
N LEU A 14 -11.69 -6.67 19.38
CA LEU A 14 -12.09 -7.89 18.67
C LEU A 14 -12.44 -9.07 19.61
N ALA A 15 -12.73 -8.81 20.87
CA ALA A 15 -13.10 -9.88 21.82
C ALA A 15 -14.31 -10.68 21.32
N GLY A 16 -14.16 -12.02 21.33
CA GLY A 16 -15.17 -12.94 20.82
C GLY A 16 -15.16 -13.17 19.30
N GLU A 17 -14.34 -12.43 18.54
CA GLU A 17 -14.15 -12.64 17.11
C GLU A 17 -12.92 -13.52 16.83
N SER A 18 -12.98 -14.30 15.77
CA SER A 18 -11.80 -14.95 15.17
C SER A 18 -11.44 -14.22 13.87
N VAL A 19 -10.16 -13.96 13.67
CA VAL A 19 -9.68 -13.25 12.48
C VAL A 19 -8.84 -14.20 11.63
N ALA A 20 -9.28 -14.44 10.41
CA ALA A 20 -8.46 -15.09 9.40
C ALA A 20 -7.76 -14.03 8.55
N VAL A 21 -6.44 -14.05 8.49
CA VAL A 21 -5.66 -13.24 7.54
C VAL A 21 -5.36 -14.11 6.33
N LEU A 22 -5.93 -13.75 5.18
CA LEU A 22 -5.71 -14.47 3.91
C LEU A 22 -4.54 -13.85 3.15
N GLY A 23 -3.47 -14.65 2.98
CA GLY A 23 -2.20 -14.21 2.43
C GLY A 23 -1.21 -13.77 3.51
N TYR A 24 0.01 -14.30 3.46
CA TYR A 24 1.08 -14.00 4.43
C TYR A 24 2.27 -13.30 3.79
N GLY A 25 1.98 -12.49 2.76
CA GLY A 25 2.95 -11.63 2.09
C GLY A 25 3.38 -10.44 2.94
N ASN A 26 3.89 -9.40 2.29
CA ASN A 26 4.47 -8.22 2.93
C ASN A 26 3.52 -7.54 3.96
N LEU A 27 2.27 -7.27 3.57
CA LEU A 27 1.28 -6.67 4.47
C LEU A 27 0.64 -7.73 5.38
N GLY A 28 0.31 -8.91 4.86
CA GLY A 28 -0.37 -9.97 5.61
C GLY A 28 0.40 -10.41 6.85
N ARG A 29 1.72 -10.60 6.73
CA ARG A 29 2.59 -10.91 7.88
C ARG A 29 2.51 -9.84 8.96
N SER A 30 2.66 -8.57 8.57
CA SER A 30 2.61 -7.45 9.51
C SER A 30 1.24 -7.34 10.18
N ALA A 31 0.16 -7.51 9.42
CA ALA A 31 -1.21 -7.47 9.92
C ALA A 31 -1.47 -8.61 10.93
N ALA A 32 -1.13 -9.85 10.58
CA ALA A 32 -1.32 -10.99 11.46
C ALA A 32 -0.55 -10.84 12.79
N LEU A 33 0.71 -10.41 12.71
CA LEU A 33 1.55 -10.17 13.89
C LEU A 33 1.00 -9.05 14.79
N ASN A 34 0.56 -7.93 14.20
CA ASN A 34 0.02 -6.81 14.95
C ASN A 34 -1.29 -7.19 15.65
N LEU A 35 -2.21 -7.85 14.93
CA LEU A 35 -3.47 -8.34 15.48
C LEU A 35 -3.25 -9.31 16.64
N ARG A 36 -2.33 -10.29 16.48
CA ARG A 36 -1.98 -11.23 17.54
C ARG A 36 -1.42 -10.51 18.76
N ASP A 37 -0.49 -9.60 18.57
CA ASP A 37 0.16 -8.87 19.68
C ASP A 37 -0.84 -7.89 20.36
N SER A 38 -1.94 -7.55 19.70
CA SER A 38 -3.08 -6.82 20.27
C SER A 38 -4.11 -7.73 20.95
N GLY A 39 -3.84 -9.04 21.03
CA GLY A 39 -4.70 -10.00 21.74
C GLY A 39 -5.83 -10.60 20.90
N ALA A 40 -5.88 -10.36 19.59
CA ALA A 40 -6.85 -10.99 18.71
C ALA A 40 -6.52 -12.48 18.48
N LYS A 41 -7.56 -13.31 18.34
CA LYS A 41 -7.42 -14.69 17.92
C LYS A 41 -7.22 -14.72 16.40
N VAL A 42 -6.00 -15.00 15.96
CA VAL A 42 -5.60 -14.92 14.54
C VAL A 42 -5.16 -16.28 14.04
N ARG A 43 -5.61 -16.67 12.85
CA ARG A 43 -5.01 -17.73 12.04
C ARG A 43 -4.75 -17.23 10.61
N VAL A 44 -3.93 -17.95 9.87
CA VAL A 44 -3.50 -17.55 8.52
C VAL A 44 -4.09 -18.52 7.49
N GLY A 45 -4.80 -17.97 6.50
CA GLY A 45 -5.19 -18.69 5.30
C GLY A 45 -4.14 -18.47 4.21
N ASN A 46 -3.47 -19.54 3.78
CA ASN A 46 -2.46 -19.47 2.73
C ASN A 46 -2.35 -20.78 1.96
N ARG A 47 -1.91 -20.74 0.71
CA ARG A 47 -1.50 -21.93 -0.02
C ARG A 47 -0.17 -22.46 0.54
N GLU A 48 0.15 -23.71 0.26
CA GLU A 48 1.46 -24.27 0.67
C GLU A 48 2.58 -23.70 -0.19
N ASP A 49 3.33 -22.77 0.42
CA ASP A 49 4.49 -22.10 -0.17
C ASP A 49 5.43 -21.60 0.94
N GLU A 50 6.45 -20.82 0.57
CA GLU A 50 7.42 -20.23 1.50
C GLU A 50 6.76 -19.29 2.53
N TYR A 51 5.66 -18.65 2.18
CA TYR A 51 4.91 -17.77 3.10
C TYR A 51 4.13 -18.57 4.14
N ALA A 52 3.61 -19.74 3.78
CA ALA A 52 2.99 -20.65 4.75
C ALA A 52 4.03 -21.17 5.76
N ALA A 53 5.22 -21.53 5.28
CA ALA A 53 6.33 -21.94 6.15
C ALA A 53 6.75 -20.81 7.10
N LEU A 54 6.82 -19.59 6.61
CA LEU A 54 7.13 -18.41 7.40
C LEU A 54 6.05 -18.11 8.46
N ALA A 55 4.77 -18.26 8.11
CA ALA A 55 3.67 -18.05 9.06
C ALA A 55 3.71 -19.07 10.20
N ARG A 56 4.02 -20.36 9.90
CA ARG A 56 4.22 -21.38 10.94
C ARG A 56 5.42 -21.09 11.82
N ALA A 57 6.53 -20.61 11.23
CA ALA A 57 7.71 -20.20 11.99
C ALA A 57 7.44 -19.01 12.92
N ASP A 58 6.54 -18.10 12.51
CA ASP A 58 6.06 -16.99 13.34
C ASP A 58 5.00 -17.45 14.39
N GLY A 59 4.64 -18.75 14.44
CA GLY A 59 3.77 -19.35 15.44
C GLY A 59 2.27 -19.29 15.11
N PHE A 60 1.89 -19.10 13.85
CA PHE A 60 0.49 -19.13 13.42
C PHE A 60 0.04 -20.52 12.99
N GLU A 61 -1.24 -20.83 13.27
CA GLU A 61 -1.95 -21.89 12.58
C GLU A 61 -2.16 -21.47 11.12
N VAL A 62 -1.73 -22.33 10.19
CA VAL A 62 -1.88 -22.10 8.76
C VAL A 62 -2.80 -23.16 8.16
N VAL A 63 -3.88 -22.70 7.54
CA VAL A 63 -4.92 -23.53 6.94
C VAL A 63 -5.19 -23.10 5.49
N PRO A 64 -5.86 -23.94 4.68
CA PRO A 64 -6.31 -23.55 3.34
C PRO A 64 -7.23 -22.33 3.39
N LEU A 65 -7.27 -21.53 2.30
CA LEU A 65 -8.12 -20.33 2.20
C LEU A 65 -9.58 -20.63 2.52
N ALA A 66 -10.11 -21.72 1.98
CA ALA A 66 -11.49 -22.15 2.16
C ALA A 66 -11.84 -22.49 3.63
N GLU A 67 -10.89 -22.99 4.39
CA GLU A 67 -11.08 -23.25 5.81
C GLU A 67 -11.01 -21.95 6.63
N ALA A 68 -10.04 -21.10 6.33
CA ALA A 68 -9.87 -19.80 6.96
C ALA A 68 -11.08 -18.88 6.72
N ALA A 69 -11.72 -18.96 5.54
CA ALA A 69 -12.89 -18.17 5.19
C ALA A 69 -14.14 -18.45 6.07
N ALA A 70 -14.13 -19.49 6.89
CA ALA A 70 -15.19 -19.78 7.85
C ALA A 70 -15.07 -19.00 9.18
N ASP A 71 -14.07 -18.16 9.36
CA ASP A 71 -13.91 -17.30 10.53
C ASP A 71 -14.92 -16.13 10.56
N THR A 72 -15.05 -15.50 11.73
CA THR A 72 -16.01 -14.41 11.90
C THR A 72 -15.58 -13.14 11.18
N ILE A 73 -14.28 -12.92 11.05
CA ILE A 73 -13.68 -11.84 10.24
C ILE A 73 -12.62 -12.43 9.32
N VAL A 74 -12.77 -12.18 8.03
CA VAL A 74 -11.86 -12.62 6.99
C VAL A 74 -11.16 -11.40 6.40
N PHE A 75 -9.87 -11.23 6.69
CA PHE A 75 -9.09 -10.10 6.16
C PHE A 75 -8.27 -10.54 4.96
N VAL A 76 -8.69 -10.11 3.77
CA VAL A 76 -8.11 -10.50 2.48
C VAL A 76 -6.93 -9.58 2.16
N LEU A 77 -5.73 -10.15 2.16
CA LEU A 77 -4.46 -9.47 1.86
C LEU A 77 -3.69 -10.23 0.77
N LEU A 78 -4.43 -10.81 -0.14
CA LEU A 78 -3.93 -11.42 -1.38
C LEU A 78 -3.67 -10.32 -2.43
N PRO A 79 -2.82 -10.58 -3.44
CA PRO A 79 -2.68 -9.68 -4.59
C PRO A 79 -4.01 -9.47 -5.32
N ASP A 80 -4.27 -8.24 -5.77
CA ASP A 80 -5.55 -7.85 -6.37
C ASP A 80 -5.92 -8.71 -7.59
N GLU A 81 -4.94 -9.13 -8.38
CA GLU A 81 -5.14 -10.00 -9.55
C GLU A 81 -5.42 -11.47 -9.20
N VAL A 82 -5.08 -11.88 -7.99
CA VAL A 82 -5.33 -13.25 -7.51
C VAL A 82 -6.72 -13.38 -6.90
N ILE A 83 -7.20 -12.32 -6.25
CA ILE A 83 -8.47 -12.32 -5.52
C ILE A 83 -9.63 -12.81 -6.39
N PRO A 84 -9.86 -12.32 -7.63
CA PRO A 84 -11.02 -12.75 -8.43
C PRO A 84 -11.07 -14.27 -8.69
N ALA A 85 -9.91 -14.89 -8.86
CA ALA A 85 -9.83 -16.32 -9.15
C ALA A 85 -10.19 -17.22 -7.95
N VAL A 86 -9.91 -16.76 -6.73
CA VAL A 86 -10.10 -17.57 -5.51
C VAL A 86 -11.31 -17.13 -4.68
N PHE A 87 -11.82 -15.91 -4.91
CA PHE A 87 -12.81 -15.32 -4.02
C PHE A 87 -14.13 -16.09 -4.00
N GLU A 88 -14.71 -16.36 -5.16
CA GLU A 88 -16.02 -17.03 -5.23
C GLU A 88 -15.96 -18.49 -4.79
N CYS A 89 -14.92 -19.22 -5.22
CA CYS A 89 -14.80 -20.67 -4.97
C CYS A 89 -14.32 -20.97 -3.55
N ASP A 90 -13.31 -20.29 -3.07
CA ASP A 90 -12.60 -20.64 -1.85
C ASP A 90 -12.97 -19.77 -0.66
N ILE A 91 -13.46 -18.54 -0.90
CA ILE A 91 -13.74 -17.58 0.17
C ILE A 91 -15.24 -17.40 0.34
N ALA A 92 -15.93 -16.79 -0.63
CA ALA A 92 -17.34 -16.40 -0.51
C ALA A 92 -18.25 -17.58 -0.18
N ALA A 93 -18.07 -18.72 -0.83
CA ALA A 93 -18.87 -19.92 -0.62
C ALA A 93 -18.73 -20.54 0.80
N ARG A 94 -17.72 -20.15 1.56
CA ARG A 94 -17.43 -20.65 2.92
C ARG A 94 -17.76 -19.67 4.02
N MET A 95 -18.05 -18.41 3.68
CA MET A 95 -18.37 -17.40 4.68
C MET A 95 -19.71 -17.66 5.35
N ARG A 96 -19.73 -17.50 6.66
CA ARG A 96 -20.95 -17.68 7.46
C ARG A 96 -21.84 -16.44 7.40
N ALA A 97 -23.13 -16.62 7.56
CA ALA A 97 -24.04 -15.50 7.70
C ALA A 97 -23.63 -14.63 8.89
N GLY A 98 -23.62 -13.32 8.68
CA GLY A 98 -23.20 -12.34 9.66
C GLY A 98 -21.68 -12.24 9.89
N ALA A 99 -20.84 -12.98 9.14
CA ALA A 99 -19.40 -12.78 9.13
C ALA A 99 -19.02 -11.45 8.43
N ALA A 100 -17.78 -11.01 8.57
CA ALA A 100 -17.25 -9.85 7.87
C ALA A 100 -16.10 -10.23 6.95
N VAL A 101 -16.08 -9.66 5.73
CA VAL A 101 -14.89 -9.67 4.87
C VAL A 101 -14.31 -8.27 4.81
N ALA A 102 -13.03 -8.14 5.11
CA ALA A 102 -12.27 -6.90 5.03
C ALA A 102 -11.22 -7.01 3.90
N PHE A 103 -11.04 -5.94 3.15
CA PHE A 103 -10.05 -5.86 2.07
C PHE A 103 -8.99 -4.82 2.40
N GLY A 104 -7.73 -5.16 2.11
CA GLY A 104 -6.58 -4.25 2.24
C GLY A 104 -6.46 -3.21 1.12
N SER A 105 -7.25 -3.37 0.05
CA SER A 105 -7.36 -2.49 -1.10
C SER A 105 -8.82 -2.45 -1.56
N GLY A 106 -9.27 -1.31 -2.04
CA GLY A 106 -10.60 -1.16 -2.64
C GLY A 106 -10.73 -1.68 -4.06
N TYR A 107 -9.63 -2.10 -4.70
CA TYR A 107 -9.53 -2.41 -6.13
C TYR A 107 -10.59 -3.41 -6.61
N CYS A 108 -10.65 -4.59 -6.02
CA CYS A 108 -11.58 -5.63 -6.47
C CYS A 108 -13.06 -5.25 -6.28
N LEU A 109 -13.37 -4.47 -5.24
CA LEU A 109 -14.71 -3.96 -4.99
C LEU A 109 -15.06 -2.83 -5.96
N ALA A 110 -14.17 -1.86 -6.15
CA ALA A 110 -14.36 -0.69 -7.01
C ALA A 110 -14.63 -1.08 -8.47
N PHE A 111 -13.89 -2.06 -8.97
CA PHE A 111 -14.01 -2.51 -10.36
C PHE A 111 -14.91 -3.74 -10.54
N GLN A 112 -15.65 -4.11 -9.49
CA GLN A 112 -16.65 -5.21 -9.52
C GLN A 112 -16.06 -6.54 -10.01
N LEU A 113 -14.80 -6.81 -9.65
CA LEU A 113 -14.11 -8.05 -10.01
C LEU A 113 -14.55 -9.24 -9.15
N ILE A 114 -15.20 -8.96 -8.04
CA ILE A 114 -15.75 -9.93 -7.08
C ILE A 114 -17.15 -9.51 -6.63
N ARG A 115 -17.91 -10.47 -6.11
CA ARG A 115 -19.23 -10.23 -5.50
C ARG A 115 -19.28 -10.84 -4.10
N PRO A 116 -19.06 -10.04 -3.04
CA PRO A 116 -19.25 -10.50 -1.68
C PRO A 116 -20.68 -11.01 -1.46
N PRO A 117 -20.89 -12.09 -0.67
CA PRO A 117 -22.23 -12.61 -0.37
C PRO A 117 -23.12 -11.57 0.31
N ASP A 118 -24.42 -11.57 0.00
CA ASP A 118 -25.39 -10.62 0.57
C ASP A 118 -25.64 -10.80 2.08
N HIS A 119 -25.08 -11.81 2.69
CA HIS A 119 -25.25 -12.13 4.11
C HIS A 119 -24.03 -11.80 4.97
N VAL A 120 -23.02 -11.10 4.43
CA VAL A 120 -21.81 -10.72 5.15
C VAL A 120 -21.59 -9.21 5.16
N ASP A 121 -20.90 -8.71 6.19
CA ASP A 121 -20.40 -7.34 6.19
C ASP A 121 -19.24 -7.21 5.22
N VAL A 122 -19.13 -6.07 4.53
CA VAL A 122 -18.03 -5.76 3.62
C VAL A 122 -17.31 -4.52 4.10
N LEU A 123 -16.02 -4.67 4.37
CA LEU A 123 -15.17 -3.66 5.00
C LEU A 123 -13.97 -3.32 4.10
N LEU A 124 -13.60 -2.06 4.08
CA LEU A 124 -12.32 -1.58 3.58
C LEU A 124 -11.41 -1.22 4.75
N LEU A 125 -10.18 -1.72 4.77
CA LEU A 125 -9.12 -1.25 5.66
C LEU A 125 -7.80 -1.25 4.90
N ALA A 126 -7.47 -0.14 4.28
CA ALA A 126 -6.37 0.05 3.35
C ALA A 126 -5.24 0.88 3.99
N PRO A 127 -4.16 0.26 4.49
CA PRO A 127 -3.01 0.94 5.07
C PRO A 127 -2.28 1.83 4.06
N ARG A 128 -1.84 3.03 4.50
CA ARG A 128 -1.11 3.99 3.65
C ARG A 128 0.40 3.93 3.88
N LEU A 129 0.97 2.74 3.71
CA LEU A 129 2.41 2.49 3.82
C LEU A 129 2.78 1.07 3.33
N ALA A 130 4.07 0.84 3.10
CA ALA A 130 4.57 -0.50 2.79
C ALA A 130 4.43 -1.47 3.99
N GLY A 131 4.08 -2.71 3.72
CA GLY A 131 3.71 -3.69 4.74
C GLY A 131 4.71 -3.86 5.89
N ARG A 132 6.03 -3.92 5.61
CA ARG A 132 7.06 -4.01 6.65
C ARG A 132 7.03 -2.82 7.61
N GLN A 133 6.78 -1.63 7.11
CA GLN A 133 6.69 -0.41 7.93
C GLN A 133 5.50 -0.46 8.90
N ALA A 134 4.40 -1.15 8.54
CA ALA A 134 3.26 -1.35 9.44
C ALA A 134 3.67 -2.06 10.73
N ARG A 135 4.54 -3.07 10.62
CA ARG A 135 5.07 -3.78 11.81
C ARG A 135 5.99 -2.89 12.63
N THR A 136 6.95 -2.23 11.98
CA THR A 136 7.92 -1.35 12.65
C THR A 136 7.23 -0.23 13.43
N ARG A 137 6.27 0.46 12.81
CA ARG A 137 5.52 1.55 13.46
C ARG A 137 4.60 1.05 14.58
N TYR A 138 4.00 -0.13 14.40
CA TYR A 138 3.22 -0.74 15.47
C TYR A 138 4.09 -1.02 16.71
N GLN A 139 5.27 -1.61 16.54
CA GLN A 139 6.21 -1.90 17.62
C GLN A 139 6.75 -0.63 18.29
N ALA A 140 6.95 0.45 17.52
CA ALA A 140 7.33 1.76 18.03
C ALA A 140 6.18 2.48 18.79
N GLY A 141 4.95 1.97 18.74
CA GLY A 141 3.80 2.64 19.35
C GLY A 141 3.24 3.82 18.55
N GLU A 142 3.81 4.13 17.38
CA GLU A 142 3.44 5.28 16.55
C GLU A 142 2.13 5.09 15.79
N GLY A 143 1.85 3.84 15.34
CA GLY A 143 0.76 3.55 14.44
C GLY A 143 1.00 4.06 13.01
N PHE A 144 -0.03 3.98 12.18
CA PHE A 144 0.04 4.40 10.78
C PHE A 144 -1.36 4.76 10.24
N TRP A 145 -1.38 5.59 9.21
CA TRP A 145 -2.63 6.01 8.57
C TRP A 145 -3.22 4.88 7.70
N ALA A 146 -4.54 4.80 7.68
CA ALA A 146 -5.29 3.95 6.76
C ALA A 146 -6.54 4.67 6.24
N LEU A 147 -7.02 4.23 5.07
CA LEU A 147 -8.36 4.53 4.59
C LEU A 147 -9.27 3.37 5.02
N VAL A 148 -10.46 3.71 5.55
CA VAL A 148 -11.39 2.73 6.10
C VAL A 148 -12.81 3.00 5.64
N GLY A 149 -13.59 1.94 5.39
CA GLY A 149 -14.97 2.08 4.96
C GLY A 149 -15.82 0.87 5.29
N VAL A 150 -17.11 1.09 5.48
CA VAL A 150 -18.14 0.05 5.54
C VAL A 150 -18.88 0.09 4.21
N GLU A 151 -18.65 -0.91 3.34
CA GLU A 151 -19.33 -1.03 2.04
C GLU A 151 -20.69 -1.74 2.17
N ALA A 152 -20.81 -2.65 3.15
CA ALA A 152 -22.09 -3.27 3.54
C ALA A 152 -22.09 -3.64 5.01
N ASP A 153 -23.21 -3.34 5.70
CA ASP A 153 -23.48 -3.75 7.08
C ASP A 153 -24.72 -4.67 7.08
N ARG A 154 -24.51 -5.97 7.24
CA ARG A 154 -25.58 -6.99 7.26
C ARG A 154 -25.82 -7.52 8.65
N SER A 155 -24.82 -7.45 9.51
CA SER A 155 -24.89 -7.94 10.88
C SER A 155 -25.25 -6.86 11.91
N GLY A 156 -25.18 -5.57 11.54
CA GLY A 156 -25.22 -4.44 12.47
C GLY A 156 -23.95 -4.27 13.29
N GLN A 157 -22.86 -4.98 12.93
CA GLN A 157 -21.58 -4.95 13.65
C GLN A 157 -20.41 -4.47 12.76
N ALA A 158 -20.67 -4.12 11.49
CA ALA A 158 -19.64 -3.78 10.52
C ALA A 158 -18.70 -2.68 11.02
N GLN A 159 -19.25 -1.57 11.52
CA GLN A 159 -18.46 -0.46 12.04
C GLN A 159 -17.62 -0.85 13.27
N ARG A 160 -18.18 -1.64 14.21
CA ARG A 160 -17.45 -2.12 15.38
C ARG A 160 -16.27 -3.00 14.99
N ARG A 161 -16.51 -3.94 14.05
CA ARG A 161 -15.46 -4.84 13.53
C ARG A 161 -14.36 -4.10 12.79
N LEU A 162 -14.74 -3.13 11.95
CA LEU A 162 -13.80 -2.27 11.23
C LEU A 162 -12.86 -1.52 12.18
N LEU A 163 -13.44 -0.86 13.18
CA LEU A 163 -12.64 -0.12 14.15
C LEU A 163 -11.84 -1.05 15.08
N GLY A 164 -12.36 -2.23 15.40
CA GLY A 164 -11.62 -3.26 16.14
C GLY A 164 -10.41 -3.77 15.36
N LEU A 165 -10.55 -4.01 14.06
CA LEU A 165 -9.41 -4.34 13.19
C LEU A 165 -8.40 -3.19 13.12
N ALA A 166 -8.87 -1.95 12.93
CA ALA A 166 -8.02 -0.77 12.87
C ALA A 166 -7.23 -0.53 14.17
N GLU A 167 -7.87 -0.76 15.32
CA GLU A 167 -7.22 -0.72 16.63
C GLU A 167 -6.16 -1.82 16.76
N GLY A 168 -6.54 -3.07 16.47
CA GLY A 168 -5.65 -4.23 16.58
C GLY A 168 -4.43 -4.12 15.65
N LEU A 169 -4.56 -3.47 14.51
CA LEU A 169 -3.45 -3.17 13.60
C LEU A 169 -2.57 -2.01 14.08
N GLY A 170 -3.04 -1.18 15.02
CA GLY A 170 -2.37 0.03 15.47
C GLY A 170 -2.69 1.28 14.62
N VAL A 171 -3.63 1.18 13.70
CA VAL A 171 -4.05 2.29 12.81
C VAL A 171 -4.61 3.47 13.61
N LEU A 172 -5.46 3.22 14.60
CA LEU A 172 -6.13 4.28 15.34
C LEU A 172 -5.17 5.16 16.17
N ARG A 173 -3.93 4.72 16.40
CA ARG A 173 -2.89 5.54 17.04
C ARG A 173 -2.50 6.74 16.16
N ALA A 174 -2.41 6.54 14.84
CA ALA A 174 -2.13 7.60 13.87
C ALA A 174 -3.42 8.20 13.30
N GLY A 175 -4.37 7.35 12.87
CA GLY A 175 -5.69 7.74 12.41
C GLY A 175 -6.18 6.92 11.21
N ALA A 176 -7.50 6.76 11.14
CA ALA A 176 -8.21 6.14 10.02
C ALA A 176 -9.16 7.16 9.38
N VAL A 177 -9.01 7.37 8.07
CA VAL A 177 -9.86 8.31 7.31
C VAL A 177 -10.96 7.53 6.62
N GLU A 178 -12.21 7.96 6.80
CA GLU A 178 -13.35 7.34 6.15
C GLU A 178 -13.34 7.58 4.63
N MET A 179 -13.41 6.49 3.87
CA MET A 179 -13.39 6.50 2.40
C MET A 179 -14.13 5.26 1.87
N THR A 180 -14.80 5.38 0.73
CA THR A 180 -15.37 4.23 0.02
C THR A 180 -14.27 3.44 -0.71
N ALA A 181 -14.53 2.16 -0.99
CA ALA A 181 -13.60 1.34 -1.77
C ALA A 181 -13.32 1.94 -3.17
N ALA A 182 -14.34 2.50 -3.82
CA ALA A 182 -14.18 3.17 -5.11
C ALA A 182 -13.30 4.43 -5.00
N GLY A 183 -13.49 5.22 -3.94
CA GLY A 183 -12.67 6.40 -3.68
C GLY A 183 -11.22 6.06 -3.35
N GLU A 184 -11.02 5.01 -2.56
CA GLU A 184 -9.69 4.50 -2.20
C GLU A 184 -8.93 4.01 -3.43
N ALA A 185 -9.54 3.13 -4.23
CA ALA A 185 -8.91 2.60 -5.44
C ALA A 185 -8.55 3.70 -6.45
N ALA A 186 -9.46 4.66 -6.66
CA ALA A 186 -9.20 5.79 -7.54
C ALA A 186 -8.05 6.66 -7.03
N LEU A 187 -8.01 6.97 -5.73
CA LEU A 187 -6.96 7.78 -5.11
C LEU A 187 -5.59 7.09 -5.20
N ASP A 188 -5.54 5.82 -4.82
CA ASP A 188 -4.30 5.04 -4.76
C ASP A 188 -3.65 4.93 -6.14
N LEU A 189 -4.40 4.41 -7.11
CA LEU A 189 -3.96 4.29 -8.49
C LEU A 189 -3.60 5.64 -9.11
N PHE A 190 -4.36 6.71 -8.81
CA PHE A 190 -4.08 8.03 -9.34
C PHE A 190 -2.74 8.58 -8.84
N VAL A 191 -2.48 8.51 -7.55
CA VAL A 191 -1.21 9.00 -6.98
C VAL A 191 -0.02 8.19 -7.48
N GLU A 192 -0.14 6.85 -7.54
CA GLU A 192 0.92 5.98 -8.05
C GLU A 192 1.23 6.24 -9.53
N GLN A 193 0.20 6.34 -10.37
CA GLN A 193 0.35 6.50 -11.82
C GLN A 193 0.65 7.95 -12.26
N THR A 194 0.51 8.91 -11.37
CA THR A 194 0.83 10.32 -11.65
C THR A 194 2.08 10.77 -10.91
N VAL A 195 1.98 11.04 -9.62
CA VAL A 195 3.09 11.56 -8.81
C VAL A 195 4.25 10.57 -8.78
N GLY A 196 3.98 9.28 -8.55
CA GLY A 196 5.00 8.23 -8.51
C GLY A 196 5.72 8.08 -9.85
N ALA A 197 4.97 7.99 -10.95
CA ALA A 197 5.53 7.86 -12.30
C ALA A 197 6.34 9.09 -12.72
N LEU A 198 5.84 10.31 -12.42
CA LEU A 198 6.53 11.55 -12.76
C LEU A 198 7.83 11.70 -11.96
N LEU A 199 7.80 11.42 -10.67
CA LEU A 199 8.98 11.46 -9.80
C LEU A 199 10.06 10.47 -10.27
N GLY A 200 9.67 9.22 -10.56
CA GLY A 200 10.59 8.21 -11.08
C GLY A 200 11.21 8.63 -12.41
N THR A 201 10.41 9.17 -13.33
CA THR A 201 10.88 9.69 -14.60
C THR A 201 11.85 10.86 -14.41
N ALA A 202 11.53 11.81 -13.53
CA ALA A 202 12.39 12.95 -13.26
C ALA A 202 13.76 12.51 -12.70
N MET A 203 13.80 11.52 -11.80
CA MET A 203 15.05 10.97 -11.27
C MET A 203 15.91 10.31 -12.36
N LEU A 204 15.30 9.50 -13.22
CA LEU A 204 16.02 8.85 -14.33
C LEU A 204 16.59 9.87 -15.32
N VAL A 205 15.80 10.85 -15.74
CA VAL A 205 16.23 11.90 -16.65
C VAL A 205 17.34 12.77 -16.03
N ALA A 206 17.20 13.13 -14.76
CA ALA A 206 18.24 13.90 -14.06
C ALA A 206 19.57 13.13 -13.97
N PHE A 207 19.50 11.83 -13.69
CA PHE A 207 20.66 10.95 -13.68
C PHE A 207 21.34 10.90 -15.04
N ASP A 208 20.57 10.68 -16.11
CA ASP A 208 21.12 10.56 -17.47
C ASP A 208 21.76 11.87 -17.92
N VAL A 209 21.07 12.99 -17.77
CA VAL A 209 21.58 14.32 -18.18
C VAL A 209 22.79 14.72 -17.34
N GLY A 210 22.77 14.52 -16.03
CA GLY A 210 23.88 14.81 -15.15
C GLY A 210 25.13 13.96 -15.47
N SER A 211 24.94 12.66 -15.70
CA SER A 211 26.02 11.75 -16.10
C SER A 211 26.65 12.14 -17.42
N GLN A 212 25.83 12.49 -18.42
CA GLN A 212 26.31 12.99 -19.74
C GLN A 212 27.07 14.30 -19.61
N ALA A 213 26.73 15.15 -18.64
CA ALA A 213 27.43 16.40 -18.35
C ALA A 213 28.74 16.19 -17.54
N GLY A 214 29.09 14.93 -17.19
CA GLY A 214 30.33 14.60 -16.50
C GLY A 214 30.23 14.63 -14.97
N ILE A 215 29.03 14.74 -14.39
CA ILE A 215 28.85 14.56 -12.94
C ILE A 215 29.03 13.07 -12.61
N PRO A 216 29.85 12.70 -11.61
CA PRO A 216 30.04 11.30 -11.24
C PRO A 216 28.70 10.62 -10.88
N PRO A 217 28.37 9.47 -11.50
CA PRO A 217 27.09 8.80 -11.28
C PRO A 217 26.79 8.46 -9.80
N GLU A 218 27.81 8.11 -9.02
CA GLU A 218 27.68 7.83 -7.59
C GLU A 218 27.28 9.08 -6.79
N VAL A 219 27.74 10.25 -7.21
CA VAL A 219 27.38 11.53 -6.56
C VAL A 219 25.95 11.90 -6.89
N LEU A 220 25.50 11.64 -8.13
CA LEU A 220 24.11 11.87 -8.53
C LEU A 220 23.13 11.04 -7.70
N VAL A 221 23.35 9.73 -7.57
CA VAL A 221 22.45 8.87 -6.79
C VAL A 221 22.52 9.20 -5.29
N MET A 222 23.70 9.59 -4.79
CA MET A 222 23.85 10.07 -3.41
C MET A 222 22.97 11.30 -3.18
N GLU A 223 23.12 12.33 -4.00
CA GLU A 223 22.41 13.59 -3.88
C GLU A 223 20.89 13.41 -4.03
N MET A 224 20.44 12.63 -5.03
CA MET A 224 19.03 12.46 -5.31
C MET A 224 18.27 11.71 -4.20
N TYR A 225 18.87 10.67 -3.57
CA TYR A 225 18.12 9.85 -2.59
C TYR A 225 18.97 9.00 -1.64
N MET A 226 20.23 8.69 -1.91
CA MET A 226 20.98 7.77 -1.05
C MET A 226 21.61 8.43 0.17
N SER A 227 21.71 9.76 0.20
CA SER A 227 22.15 10.53 1.40
C SER A 227 21.10 10.52 2.53
N GLY A 228 19.81 10.30 2.20
CA GLY A 228 18.69 10.46 3.10
C GLY A 228 18.13 11.88 3.16
N GLU A 229 18.68 12.83 2.39
CA GLU A 229 18.20 14.21 2.37
C GLU A 229 16.74 14.29 1.91
N MET A 230 16.39 13.60 0.81
CA MET A 230 15.01 13.57 0.32
C MET A 230 14.00 12.98 1.34
N GLU A 231 14.44 12.05 2.18
CA GLU A 231 13.62 11.57 3.30
C GLU A 231 13.32 12.71 4.28
N GLY A 232 14.33 13.56 4.58
CA GLY A 232 14.17 14.76 5.38
C GLY A 232 13.20 15.76 4.74
N VAL A 233 13.33 16.01 3.44
CA VAL A 233 12.43 16.91 2.68
C VAL A 233 10.98 16.42 2.76
N PHE A 234 10.70 15.16 2.51
CA PHE A 234 9.34 14.62 2.65
C PHE A 234 8.81 14.65 4.09
N ARG A 235 9.70 14.55 5.07
CA ARG A 235 9.34 14.75 6.49
C ARG A 235 8.91 16.19 6.74
N SER A 236 9.66 17.18 6.25
CA SER A 236 9.31 18.60 6.33
C SER A 236 7.97 18.89 5.64
N PHE A 237 7.70 18.30 4.47
CA PHE A 237 6.38 18.42 3.81
C PHE A 237 5.24 17.99 4.73
N ARG A 238 5.42 16.90 5.48
CA ARG A 238 4.42 16.40 6.42
C ARG A 238 4.26 17.32 7.64
N GLU A 239 5.33 17.91 8.13
CA GLU A 239 5.36 18.64 9.39
C GLU A 239 5.00 20.12 9.21
N THR A 240 5.55 20.76 8.18
CA THR A 240 5.37 22.20 7.94
C THR A 240 4.46 22.51 6.75
N GLY A 241 4.26 21.57 5.83
CA GLY A 241 3.48 21.73 4.61
C GLY A 241 4.36 21.90 3.36
N PHE A 242 3.89 21.36 2.22
CA PHE A 242 4.65 21.26 0.97
C PHE A 242 5.29 22.60 0.53
N LEU A 243 4.51 23.67 0.49
CA LEU A 243 5.03 24.98 0.05
C LEU A 243 5.93 25.65 1.11
N ARG A 244 5.60 25.48 2.40
CA ARG A 244 6.36 26.12 3.47
C ARG A 244 7.72 25.49 3.70
N ALA A 245 7.83 24.19 3.50
CA ALA A 245 9.10 23.48 3.63
C ALA A 245 10.18 23.99 2.68
N SER A 246 9.81 24.63 1.55
CA SER A 246 10.78 25.24 0.65
C SER A 246 11.55 26.42 1.27
N GLU A 247 10.99 27.07 2.30
CA GLU A 247 11.66 28.17 3.02
C GLU A 247 12.79 27.69 3.94
N GLU A 248 12.87 26.39 4.20
CA GLU A 248 13.98 25.77 4.96
C GLU A 248 15.29 25.76 4.16
N HIS A 249 15.20 25.95 2.85
CA HIS A 249 16.35 26.04 1.96
C HIS A 249 16.89 27.46 1.84
N GLY A 250 18.20 27.58 1.55
CA GLY A 250 18.82 28.89 1.31
C GLY A 250 18.27 29.58 0.05
N PRO A 251 18.47 30.92 -0.04
CA PRO A 251 17.90 31.75 -1.13
C PRO A 251 18.23 31.26 -2.54
N THR A 252 19.42 30.69 -2.74
CA THR A 252 19.86 30.17 -4.06
C THR A 252 19.01 28.96 -4.49
N ALA A 253 18.79 28.00 -3.60
CA ALA A 253 17.99 26.82 -3.88
C ALA A 253 16.52 27.18 -4.08
N LEU A 254 15.98 28.05 -3.22
CA LEU A 254 14.61 28.53 -3.32
C LEU A 254 14.37 29.26 -4.64
N PHE A 255 15.27 30.20 -5.03
CA PHE A 255 15.18 30.92 -6.29
C PHE A 255 15.23 29.97 -7.49
N GLY A 256 16.21 29.06 -7.52
CA GLY A 256 16.35 28.07 -8.59
C GLY A 256 15.13 27.17 -8.73
N GLY A 257 14.65 26.60 -7.62
CA GLY A 257 13.48 25.73 -7.62
C GLY A 257 12.21 26.41 -8.09
N ILE A 258 11.91 27.61 -7.55
CA ILE A 258 10.70 28.37 -7.91
C ILE A 258 10.73 28.80 -9.37
N THR A 259 11.84 29.37 -9.86
CA THR A 259 11.92 29.84 -11.25
C THR A 259 11.74 28.69 -12.23
N ARG A 260 12.36 27.53 -11.99
CA ARG A 260 12.19 26.35 -12.85
C ARG A 260 10.77 25.77 -12.78
N THR A 261 10.12 25.84 -11.63
CA THR A 261 8.70 25.42 -11.49
C THR A 261 7.77 26.22 -12.40
N PHE A 262 8.06 27.52 -12.64
CA PHE A 262 7.28 28.35 -13.55
C PHE A 262 7.55 28.07 -15.04
N GLU A 263 8.69 27.46 -15.38
CA GLU A 263 9.04 27.08 -16.75
C GLU A 263 8.41 25.74 -17.17
N ILE A 264 7.97 24.93 -16.22
CA ILE A 264 7.33 23.63 -16.49
C ILE A 264 5.93 23.86 -17.07
N ASP A 265 5.62 23.19 -18.18
CA ASP A 265 4.28 23.16 -18.76
C ASP A 265 3.31 22.37 -17.88
N ARG A 266 2.72 23.07 -16.91
CA ARG A 266 1.76 22.50 -15.97
C ARG A 266 0.48 22.03 -16.64
N GLU A 267 0.06 22.66 -17.76
CA GLU A 267 -1.17 22.26 -18.45
C GLU A 267 -0.97 20.94 -19.20
N ALA A 268 0.18 20.70 -19.81
CA ALA A 268 0.52 19.40 -20.39
C ALA A 268 0.51 18.29 -19.34
N ILE A 269 1.09 18.54 -18.16
CA ILE A 269 1.05 17.57 -17.03
C ILE A 269 -0.40 17.36 -16.57
N ALA A 270 -1.18 18.42 -16.40
CA ALA A 270 -2.57 18.33 -15.95
C ALA A 270 -3.45 17.58 -16.96
N ALA A 271 -3.22 17.77 -18.26
CA ALA A 271 -3.92 17.03 -19.32
C ALA A 271 -3.63 15.52 -19.25
N SER A 272 -2.35 15.16 -19.07
CA SER A 272 -1.94 13.78 -18.86
C SER A 272 -2.59 13.17 -17.60
N PHE A 273 -2.60 13.88 -16.48
CA PHE A 273 -3.20 13.42 -15.24
C PHE A 273 -4.72 13.24 -15.34
N ARG A 274 -5.41 14.14 -16.05
CA ARG A 274 -6.85 13.98 -16.34
C ARG A 274 -7.12 12.71 -17.16
N THR A 275 -6.28 12.40 -18.16
CA THR A 275 -6.40 11.19 -18.96
C THR A 275 -6.20 9.94 -18.10
N ILE A 276 -5.18 9.92 -17.24
CA ILE A 276 -4.94 8.81 -16.31
C ILE A 276 -6.12 8.61 -15.35
N LEU A 277 -6.62 9.70 -14.76
CA LEU A 277 -7.76 9.63 -13.85
C LEU A 277 -9.03 9.09 -14.56
N ALA A 278 -9.30 9.55 -15.79
CA ALA A 278 -10.43 9.04 -16.58
C ALA A 278 -10.27 7.56 -16.91
N ASP A 279 -9.07 7.10 -17.24
CA ASP A 279 -8.75 5.71 -17.50
C ASP A 279 -8.98 4.81 -16.27
N ILE A 280 -8.57 5.29 -15.09
CA ILE A 280 -8.82 4.61 -13.81
C ILE A 280 -10.32 4.56 -13.50
N THR A 281 -10.97 5.72 -13.48
CA THR A 281 -12.38 5.82 -13.03
C THR A 281 -13.38 5.15 -13.97
N SER A 282 -13.05 5.01 -15.24
CA SER A 282 -13.85 4.22 -16.22
C SER A 282 -13.65 2.70 -16.09
N GLY A 283 -12.70 2.25 -15.27
CA GLY A 283 -12.31 0.85 -15.14
C GLY A 283 -11.50 0.32 -16.34
N ALA A 284 -11.09 1.17 -17.28
CA ALA A 284 -10.30 0.74 -18.43
C ALA A 284 -8.91 0.24 -18.00
N PHE A 285 -8.27 0.91 -17.04
CA PHE A 285 -7.02 0.41 -16.44
C PHE A 285 -7.19 -0.97 -15.82
N ALA A 286 -8.25 -1.19 -15.03
CA ALA A 286 -8.48 -2.47 -14.37
C ALA A 286 -8.70 -3.60 -15.38
N ARG A 287 -9.45 -3.36 -16.46
CA ARG A 287 -9.62 -4.34 -17.53
C ARG A 287 -8.28 -4.72 -18.18
N ARG A 288 -7.46 -3.73 -18.54
CA ARG A 288 -6.13 -4.01 -19.12
C ARG A 288 -5.23 -4.78 -18.16
N PHE A 289 -5.26 -4.46 -16.88
CA PHE A 289 -4.45 -5.20 -15.90
C PHE A 289 -4.93 -6.63 -15.71
N GLN A 290 -6.23 -6.89 -15.75
CA GLN A 290 -6.76 -8.26 -15.74
C GLN A 290 -6.34 -9.04 -16.99
N GLU A 291 -6.37 -8.42 -18.18
CA GLU A 291 -5.87 -9.02 -19.42
C GLU A 291 -4.36 -9.31 -19.34
N GLU A 292 -3.58 -8.39 -18.80
CA GLU A 292 -2.14 -8.55 -18.55
C GLU A 292 -1.87 -9.76 -17.64
N ALA A 293 -2.64 -9.89 -16.54
CA ALA A 293 -2.53 -11.01 -15.62
C ALA A 293 -2.90 -12.35 -16.27
N GLN A 294 -4.00 -12.40 -17.03
CA GLN A 294 -4.45 -13.60 -17.75
C GLN A 294 -3.45 -14.06 -18.82
N ASN A 295 -2.71 -13.13 -19.42
CA ASN A 295 -1.67 -13.41 -20.41
C ASN A 295 -0.27 -13.70 -19.79
N GLY A 296 -0.17 -13.87 -18.48
CA GLY A 296 1.09 -14.19 -17.79
C GLY A 296 2.04 -13.02 -17.63
N TYR A 297 1.52 -11.80 -17.55
CA TYR A 297 2.25 -10.56 -17.25
C TYR A 297 3.36 -10.18 -18.25
N PRO A 298 3.09 -10.10 -19.56
CA PRO A 298 4.13 -9.80 -20.56
C PRO A 298 4.81 -8.45 -20.32
N MET A 299 4.05 -7.36 -20.09
CA MET A 299 4.61 -6.03 -19.83
C MET A 299 5.29 -5.95 -18.46
N LEU A 300 4.70 -6.53 -17.42
CA LEU A 300 5.29 -6.54 -16.10
C LEU A 300 6.58 -7.37 -16.05
N THR A 301 6.69 -8.43 -16.87
CA THR A 301 7.92 -9.20 -17.04
C THR A 301 9.02 -8.35 -17.64
N VAL A 302 8.75 -7.61 -18.72
CA VAL A 302 9.70 -6.66 -19.31
C VAL A 302 10.13 -5.60 -18.30
N ALA A 303 9.17 -5.00 -17.57
CA ALA A 303 9.48 -4.01 -16.54
C ALA A 303 10.38 -4.58 -15.44
N ARG A 304 10.13 -5.81 -14.99
CA ARG A 304 10.97 -6.51 -13.99
C ARG A 304 12.37 -6.83 -14.52
N GLU A 305 12.50 -7.20 -15.77
CA GLU A 305 13.81 -7.39 -16.41
C GLU A 305 14.60 -6.09 -16.47
N MET A 306 13.94 -4.99 -16.85
CA MET A 306 14.57 -3.65 -16.82
C MET A 306 15.01 -3.23 -15.41
N THR A 307 14.22 -3.50 -14.38
CA THR A 307 14.56 -3.14 -13.00
C THR A 307 15.63 -4.04 -12.37
N ARG A 308 15.74 -5.30 -12.83
CA ARG A 308 16.75 -6.26 -12.35
C ARG A 308 18.01 -6.24 -13.18
N GLY A 309 17.93 -5.72 -14.40
CA GLY A 309 19.07 -5.62 -15.33
C GLY A 309 20.13 -4.64 -14.83
N ALA A 310 21.38 -4.89 -15.24
CA ALA A 310 22.44 -3.93 -15.02
C ALA A 310 22.14 -2.65 -15.82
N SER A 311 21.88 -1.57 -15.12
CA SER A 311 21.70 -0.23 -15.70
C SER A 311 22.77 0.71 -15.15
N PRO A 312 23.07 1.83 -15.82
CA PRO A 312 24.03 2.80 -15.29
C PRO A 312 23.72 3.27 -13.88
N ILE A 313 22.44 3.51 -13.57
CA ILE A 313 22.00 3.96 -12.23
C ILE A 313 22.16 2.84 -11.20
N THR A 314 21.74 1.61 -11.47
CA THR A 314 21.93 0.48 -10.53
C THR A 314 23.40 0.19 -10.28
N GLY A 315 24.25 0.31 -11.31
CA GLY A 315 25.69 0.19 -11.15
C GLY A 315 26.30 1.28 -10.26
N ALA A 316 25.83 2.52 -10.36
CA ALA A 316 26.24 3.62 -9.49
C ALA A 316 25.82 3.40 -8.04
N GLU A 317 24.58 2.97 -7.82
CA GLU A 317 24.06 2.61 -6.49
C GLU A 317 24.87 1.53 -5.80
N GLU A 318 25.21 0.46 -6.52
CA GLU A 318 26.01 -0.64 -5.99
C GLU A 318 27.44 -0.19 -5.62
N ARG A 319 28.07 0.63 -6.47
CA ARG A 319 29.40 1.19 -6.17
C ARG A 319 29.35 2.07 -4.93
N LEU A 320 28.34 2.96 -4.84
CA LEU A 320 28.17 3.82 -3.67
C LEU A 320 27.93 3.01 -2.40
N ARG A 321 27.04 1.98 -2.41
CA ARG A 321 26.80 1.10 -1.25
C ARG A 321 28.10 0.43 -0.77
N ARG A 322 28.95 -0.04 -1.69
CA ARG A 322 30.25 -0.60 -1.33
C ARG A 322 31.17 0.41 -0.63
N LEU A 323 31.20 1.65 -1.14
CA LEU A 323 31.99 2.73 -0.53
C LEU A 323 31.46 3.10 0.88
N MET A 324 30.13 3.13 1.06
CA MET A 324 29.52 3.43 2.36
C MET A 324 29.72 2.31 3.40
N GLN A 325 29.87 1.05 2.96
CA GLN A 325 30.08 -0.11 3.84
C GLN A 325 31.56 -0.35 4.18
N SER A 326 32.48 0.12 3.33
CA SER A 326 33.92 0.06 3.60
C SER A 326 34.30 1.10 4.64
N ARG A 327 33.95 0.83 5.92
CA ARG A 327 34.57 1.54 7.05
C ARG A 327 35.98 1.01 7.24
N PRO A 328 37.00 1.90 7.45
CA PRO A 328 38.35 1.49 7.81
C PRO A 328 38.39 0.72 9.11
#